data_d7673403695016b189c88d1e043f0544
#
_entry.id   d7673403695016b189c88d1e043f0544
#
_cell.length_a   1.000
_cell.length_b   1.000
_cell.length_c   1.000
_cell.angle_alpha   90.00
_cell.angle_beta   90.00
_cell.angle_gamma   90.00
#
_symmetry.space_group_name_H-M   'P 1'
#
loop_
_entity.id
_entity.type
_entity.pdbx_description
1 polymer ?
#
loop_
_entity_poly.entity_id
_entity_poly.type
_entity_poly.pdbx_seq_one_letter_code
_entity_poly.pdbx_strand_id
1 'polypeptide(L)'
;MDKFIGKVGTVIVYLFLTANALLVLGPVIWTVLASFKVGNNLFSSSFTGIEFTLDHYRALFNDTPYFEWYKNTFFLATANMIISLVVVTLSAFIFSRYRFNGKRNIMMSILVLQMFPAFLSMTAIYILLSKMGLIDTYAGLLFVYVTGSLPFMIWLVKGYFDAIPTSLDEAAKIDGAGHMTIFLEIILPLAKPILVFVGLVSFTGPWMDFILPTLILRSEEKMTLAIGIFSWISSNSAENFTLFAAGSLLVAVPITLLFVATQKHITTGLVSGAVKE
;
A
#
# COMPACT_ATOMS: atom_id res chain seq x y z
N MET A 1 14.86 -4.08 45.60
CA MET A 1 13.46 -3.71 45.22
C MET A 1 13.38 -3.33 43.77
N ASP A 2 14.28 -2.51 43.26
CA ASP A 2 14.26 -2.05 41.85
C ASP A 2 14.42 -3.16 40.80
N LYS A 3 15.26 -4.17 41.03
CA LYS A 3 15.40 -5.32 40.11
C LYS A 3 14.16 -6.22 40.08
N PHE A 4 13.38 -6.27 41.14
CA PHE A 4 12.12 -7.04 41.17
C PHE A 4 11.00 -6.30 40.44
N ILE A 5 10.90 -4.99 40.66
CA ILE A 5 9.96 -4.11 39.96
C ILE A 5 10.24 -4.13 38.43
N GLY A 6 11.52 -4.11 38.06
CA GLY A 6 11.91 -4.24 36.63
C GLY A 6 11.50 -5.58 36.01
N LYS A 7 11.65 -6.70 36.75
CA LYS A 7 11.22 -8.02 36.23
C LYS A 7 9.70 -8.14 36.13
N VAL A 8 8.94 -7.64 37.09
CA VAL A 8 7.47 -7.63 37.04
C VAL A 8 6.98 -6.75 35.85
N GLY A 9 7.57 -5.56 35.69
CA GLY A 9 7.28 -4.69 34.57
C GLY A 9 7.55 -5.38 33.21
N THR A 10 8.67 -6.08 33.08
CA THR A 10 9.01 -6.83 31.87
C THR A 10 8.00 -7.93 31.59
N VAL A 11 7.57 -8.70 32.60
CA VAL A 11 6.54 -9.75 32.45
C VAL A 11 5.21 -9.15 31.97
N ILE A 12 4.78 -8.03 32.55
CA ILE A 12 3.54 -7.34 32.13
C ILE A 12 3.63 -6.90 30.66
N VAL A 13 4.76 -6.33 30.24
CA VAL A 13 4.97 -5.94 28.84
C VAL A 13 4.91 -7.14 27.92
N TYR A 14 5.55 -8.26 28.25
CA TYR A 14 5.48 -9.47 27.44
C TYR A 14 4.06 -10.04 27.38
N LEU A 15 3.33 -10.08 28.48
CA LEU A 15 1.94 -10.53 28.51
C LEU A 15 1.06 -9.63 27.62
N PHE A 16 1.23 -8.32 27.72
CA PHE A 16 0.50 -7.37 26.88
C PHE A 16 0.81 -7.55 25.40
N LEU A 17 2.09 -7.66 25.03
CA LEU A 17 2.51 -7.88 23.64
C LEU A 17 2.01 -9.21 23.10
N THR A 18 2.07 -10.29 23.90
CA THR A 18 1.56 -11.61 23.53
C THR A 18 0.04 -11.58 23.32
N ALA A 19 -0.70 -10.95 24.23
CA ALA A 19 -2.14 -10.79 24.11
C ALA A 19 -2.53 -10.03 22.84
N ASN A 20 -1.84 -8.91 22.54
CA ASN A 20 -2.04 -8.17 21.29
C ASN A 20 -1.69 -9.01 20.05
N ALA A 21 -0.57 -9.75 20.10
CA ALA A 21 -0.19 -10.63 18.99
C ALA A 21 -1.25 -11.71 18.73
N LEU A 22 -1.78 -12.35 19.75
CA LEU A 22 -2.83 -13.35 19.64
C LEU A 22 -4.14 -12.74 19.09
N LEU A 23 -4.49 -11.53 19.52
CA LEU A 23 -5.67 -10.83 19.05
C LEU A 23 -5.58 -10.49 17.56
N VAL A 24 -4.41 -10.07 17.08
CA VAL A 24 -4.17 -9.75 15.66
C VAL A 24 -4.01 -11.01 14.82
N LEU A 25 -3.29 -12.01 15.32
CA LEU A 25 -3.03 -13.25 14.58
C LEU A 25 -4.24 -14.19 14.56
N GLY A 26 -5.12 -14.12 15.56
CA GLY A 26 -6.30 -14.99 15.66
C GLY A 26 -7.14 -15.01 14.37
N PRO A 27 -7.64 -13.88 13.88
CA PRO A 27 -8.39 -13.82 12.62
C PRO A 27 -7.57 -14.29 11.40
N VAL A 28 -6.28 -14.02 11.38
CA VAL A 28 -5.39 -14.45 10.29
C VAL A 28 -5.26 -15.97 10.27
N ILE A 29 -4.96 -16.57 11.43
CA ILE A 29 -4.87 -18.02 11.59
C ILE A 29 -6.20 -18.68 11.21
N TRP A 30 -7.32 -18.08 11.66
CA TRP A 30 -8.65 -18.58 11.32
C TRP A 30 -8.91 -18.55 9.81
N THR A 31 -8.56 -17.48 9.12
CA THR A 31 -8.66 -17.38 7.65
C THR A 31 -7.79 -18.43 6.96
N VAL A 32 -6.56 -18.63 7.46
CA VAL A 32 -5.67 -19.68 6.95
C VAL A 32 -6.29 -21.06 7.10
N LEU A 33 -6.79 -21.40 8.28
CA LEU A 33 -7.45 -22.69 8.52
C LEU A 33 -8.70 -22.85 7.66
N ALA A 34 -9.51 -21.81 7.54
CA ALA A 34 -10.72 -21.81 6.71
C ALA A 34 -10.41 -22.05 5.23
N SER A 35 -9.30 -21.54 4.72
CA SER A 35 -8.90 -21.71 3.31
C SER A 35 -8.55 -23.16 2.93
N PHE A 36 -8.24 -24.00 3.90
CA PHE A 36 -7.92 -25.42 3.70
C PHE A 36 -9.05 -26.37 4.15
N LYS A 37 -10.14 -25.88 4.73
CA LYS A 37 -11.20 -26.70 5.29
C LYS A 37 -12.08 -27.26 4.17
N VAL A 38 -12.44 -28.56 4.26
CA VAL A 38 -13.41 -29.19 3.35
C VAL A 38 -14.80 -28.56 3.54
N GLY A 39 -15.49 -28.25 2.44
CA GLY A 39 -16.81 -27.64 2.41
C GLY A 39 -16.78 -26.12 2.31
N ASN A 40 -17.92 -25.53 1.98
CA ASN A 40 -18.02 -24.11 1.60
C ASN A 40 -18.50 -23.21 2.75
N ASN A 41 -18.93 -23.78 3.90
CA ASN A 41 -19.66 -23.06 4.94
C ASN A 41 -18.79 -22.53 6.07
N LEU A 42 -19.04 -21.27 6.44
CA LEU A 42 -18.46 -20.57 7.60
C LEU A 42 -18.71 -21.29 8.93
N PHE A 43 -19.86 -21.93 9.04
CA PHE A 43 -20.45 -22.47 10.28
C PHE A 43 -20.46 -23.97 10.39
N SER A 44 -19.73 -24.72 9.56
CA SER A 44 -19.58 -26.14 9.79
C SER A 44 -18.78 -26.36 11.08
N SER A 45 -19.51 -26.60 12.14
CA SER A 45 -19.18 -26.39 13.54
C SER A 45 -18.38 -27.52 14.19
N SER A 46 -17.29 -27.96 13.63
CA SER A 46 -16.42 -28.85 14.41
C SER A 46 -14.96 -28.49 14.17
N PHE A 47 -14.31 -27.93 15.19
CA PHE A 47 -12.86 -27.90 15.29
C PHE A 47 -12.25 -29.32 15.48
N THR A 48 -13.10 -30.32 15.68
CA THR A 48 -12.73 -31.75 15.80
C THR A 48 -13.04 -32.47 14.49
N GLY A 49 -12.01 -32.96 13.81
CA GLY A 49 -12.14 -33.68 12.54
C GLY A 49 -12.05 -32.79 11.30
N ILE A 50 -11.18 -31.76 11.33
CA ILE A 50 -10.94 -30.90 10.15
C ILE A 50 -10.22 -31.74 9.11
N GLU A 51 -10.90 -32.09 8.04
CA GLU A 51 -10.26 -32.58 6.82
C GLU A 51 -9.73 -31.38 6.03
N PHE A 52 -8.47 -31.46 5.63
CA PHE A 52 -7.82 -30.41 4.83
C PHE A 52 -7.85 -30.76 3.35
N THR A 53 -8.16 -29.76 2.52
CA THR A 53 -8.16 -29.87 1.06
C THR A 53 -7.47 -28.69 0.41
N LEU A 54 -6.97 -28.89 -0.80
CA LEU A 54 -6.49 -27.86 -1.71
C LEU A 54 -7.50 -27.53 -2.83
N ASP A 55 -8.69 -28.10 -2.77
CA ASP A 55 -9.67 -27.96 -3.85
C ASP A 55 -10.13 -26.53 -4.05
N HIS A 56 -10.20 -25.71 -2.98
CA HIS A 56 -10.51 -24.29 -3.11
C HIS A 56 -9.46 -23.54 -3.94
N TYR A 57 -8.17 -23.86 -3.76
CA TYR A 57 -7.10 -23.28 -4.57
C TYR A 57 -7.15 -23.75 -6.02
N ARG A 58 -7.51 -25.01 -6.28
CA ARG A 58 -7.72 -25.49 -7.64
C ARG A 58 -8.92 -24.82 -8.30
N ALA A 59 -10.04 -24.69 -7.58
CA ALA A 59 -11.24 -24.01 -8.03
C ALA A 59 -10.97 -22.53 -8.35
N LEU A 60 -10.16 -21.82 -7.53
CA LEU A 60 -9.77 -20.44 -7.81
C LEU A 60 -9.17 -20.27 -9.21
N PHE A 61 -8.28 -21.18 -9.61
CA PHE A 61 -7.56 -21.04 -10.88
C PHE A 61 -8.27 -21.69 -12.06
N ASN A 62 -9.12 -22.69 -11.84
CA ASN A 62 -9.78 -23.44 -12.92
C ASN A 62 -11.21 -22.98 -13.18
N ASP A 63 -11.93 -22.58 -12.14
CA ASP A 63 -13.38 -22.38 -12.20
C ASP A 63 -13.77 -20.90 -12.04
N THR A 64 -12.80 -20.01 -11.79
CA THR A 64 -13.05 -18.58 -11.60
C THR A 64 -12.06 -17.71 -12.39
N PRO A 65 -12.42 -16.44 -12.68
CA PRO A 65 -11.51 -15.48 -13.30
C PRO A 65 -10.41 -14.94 -12.35
N TYR A 66 -10.16 -15.60 -11.21
CA TYR A 66 -9.25 -15.13 -10.15
C TYR A 66 -7.87 -14.72 -10.67
N PHE A 67 -7.30 -15.52 -11.57
CA PHE A 67 -5.96 -15.25 -12.12
C PHE A 67 -5.94 -13.96 -12.97
N GLU A 68 -7.01 -13.68 -13.73
CA GLU A 68 -7.14 -12.43 -14.49
C GLU A 68 -7.23 -11.23 -13.53
N TRP A 69 -8.07 -11.30 -12.51
CA TRP A 69 -8.18 -10.25 -11.49
C TRP A 69 -6.86 -10.01 -10.77
N TYR A 70 -6.13 -11.08 -10.48
CA TYR A 70 -4.80 -11.01 -9.86
C TYR A 70 -3.80 -10.28 -10.76
N LYS A 71 -3.72 -10.63 -12.05
CA LYS A 71 -2.87 -9.96 -13.03
C LYS A 71 -3.23 -8.48 -13.17
N ASN A 72 -4.52 -8.16 -13.26
CA ASN A 72 -5.01 -6.79 -13.35
C ASN A 72 -4.56 -5.95 -12.15
N THR A 73 -4.75 -6.49 -10.95
CA THR A 73 -4.35 -5.81 -9.71
C THR A 73 -2.84 -5.66 -9.61
N PHE A 74 -2.08 -6.71 -9.95
CA PHE A 74 -0.62 -6.66 -9.94
C PHE A 74 -0.07 -5.62 -10.93
N PHE A 75 -0.64 -5.56 -12.13
CA PHE A 75 -0.31 -4.54 -13.13
C PHE A 75 -0.60 -3.13 -12.59
N LEU A 76 -1.80 -2.90 -12.08
CA LEU A 76 -2.21 -1.60 -11.52
C LEU A 76 -1.32 -1.20 -10.33
N ALA A 77 -1.03 -2.11 -9.42
CA ALA A 77 -0.19 -1.88 -8.25
C ALA A 77 1.25 -1.51 -8.66
N THR A 78 1.80 -2.26 -9.62
CA THR A 78 3.17 -2.00 -10.10
C THR A 78 3.25 -0.69 -10.89
N ALA A 79 2.29 -0.41 -11.76
CA ALA A 79 2.24 0.83 -12.51
C ALA A 79 2.05 2.03 -11.58
N ASN A 80 1.13 1.93 -10.59
CA ASN A 80 0.92 2.99 -9.59
C ASN A 80 2.19 3.25 -8.79
N MET A 81 2.89 2.21 -8.35
CA MET A 81 4.16 2.32 -7.62
C MET A 81 5.22 3.06 -8.44
N ILE A 82 5.44 2.65 -9.68
CA ILE A 82 6.47 3.24 -10.54
C ILE A 82 6.16 4.71 -10.85
N ILE A 83 4.93 5.00 -11.27
CA ILE A 83 4.52 6.36 -11.63
C ILE A 83 4.58 7.27 -10.39
N SER A 84 4.05 6.80 -9.26
CA SER A 84 4.09 7.56 -8.00
C SER A 84 5.51 7.84 -7.55
N LEU A 85 6.43 6.86 -7.59
CA LEU A 85 7.82 7.06 -7.24
C LEU A 85 8.47 8.14 -8.10
N VAL A 86 8.28 8.09 -9.42
CA VAL A 86 8.86 9.09 -10.34
C VAL A 86 8.29 10.48 -10.05
N VAL A 87 6.97 10.61 -10.01
CA VAL A 87 6.31 11.93 -9.85
C VAL A 87 6.59 12.52 -8.47
N VAL A 88 6.49 11.72 -7.42
CA VAL A 88 6.72 12.17 -6.03
C VAL A 88 8.18 12.61 -5.83
N THR A 89 9.14 11.80 -6.27
CA THR A 89 10.57 12.11 -6.05
C THR A 89 11.02 13.34 -6.79
N LEU A 90 10.64 13.47 -8.07
CA LEU A 90 10.93 14.66 -8.85
C LEU A 90 10.30 15.91 -8.26
N SER A 91 9.02 15.84 -7.90
CA SER A 91 8.30 16.95 -7.27
C SER A 91 8.94 17.34 -5.94
N ALA A 92 9.20 16.35 -5.07
CA ALA A 92 9.84 16.59 -3.77
C ALA A 92 11.24 17.21 -3.92
N PHE A 93 12.02 16.77 -4.90
CA PHE A 93 13.35 17.34 -5.18
C PHE A 93 13.24 18.82 -5.59
N ILE A 94 12.32 19.16 -6.49
CA ILE A 94 12.09 20.55 -6.90
C ILE A 94 11.62 21.37 -5.70
N PHE A 95 10.67 20.88 -4.92
CA PHE A 95 10.17 21.56 -3.72
C PHE A 95 11.18 21.59 -2.57
N SER A 96 12.20 20.75 -2.54
CA SER A 96 13.25 20.80 -1.54
C SER A 96 14.36 21.76 -1.97
N ARG A 97 14.96 21.57 -3.13
CA ARG A 97 16.22 22.19 -3.56
C ARG A 97 16.08 23.52 -4.31
N TYR A 98 14.94 23.75 -4.97
CA TYR A 98 14.79 24.97 -5.77
C TYR A 98 14.01 26.06 -5.01
N ARG A 99 14.40 27.30 -5.27
CA ARG A 99 13.69 28.51 -4.82
C ARG A 99 12.95 29.13 -6.01
N PHE A 100 11.65 29.23 -5.93
CA PHE A 100 10.82 29.88 -6.94
C PHE A 100 9.61 30.58 -6.31
N ASN A 101 9.09 31.60 -7.01
CA ASN A 101 7.92 32.33 -6.55
C ASN A 101 6.69 31.43 -6.54
N GLY A 102 5.90 31.49 -5.47
CA GLY A 102 4.70 30.66 -5.32
C GLY A 102 4.93 29.30 -4.65
N LYS A 103 6.16 28.83 -4.43
CA LYS A 103 6.47 27.55 -3.77
C LYS A 103 5.66 27.33 -2.49
N ARG A 104 5.64 28.33 -1.61
CA ARG A 104 4.89 28.26 -0.34
C ARG A 104 3.39 28.11 -0.58
N ASN A 105 2.82 28.89 -1.50
CA ASN A 105 1.40 28.87 -1.79
C ASN A 105 0.97 27.53 -2.40
N ILE A 106 1.75 26.98 -3.34
CA ILE A 106 1.49 25.65 -3.91
C ILE A 106 1.53 24.58 -2.82
N MET A 107 2.56 24.58 -1.97
CA MET A 107 2.68 23.62 -0.88
C MET A 107 1.52 23.73 0.12
N MET A 108 1.07 24.95 0.45
CA MET A 108 -0.10 25.15 1.31
C MET A 108 -1.40 24.71 0.64
N SER A 109 -1.59 24.99 -0.65
CA SER A 109 -2.75 24.54 -1.41
C SER A 109 -2.84 23.02 -1.45
N ILE A 110 -1.71 22.33 -1.65
CA ILE A 110 -1.62 20.87 -1.62
C ILE A 110 -2.10 20.31 -0.26
N LEU A 111 -1.72 20.95 0.86
CA LEU A 111 -2.20 20.56 2.19
C LEU A 111 -3.70 20.78 2.38
N VAL A 112 -4.20 21.94 1.94
CA VAL A 112 -5.63 22.28 2.06
C VAL A 112 -6.49 21.29 1.26
N LEU A 113 -6.03 20.88 0.07
CA LEU A 113 -6.73 19.88 -0.74
C LEU A 113 -6.88 18.53 -0.02
N GLN A 114 -5.92 18.14 0.83
CA GLN A 114 -6.01 16.90 1.62
C GLN A 114 -7.06 16.94 2.73
N MET A 115 -7.50 18.11 3.14
CA MET A 115 -8.56 18.24 4.16
C MET A 115 -9.95 17.86 3.62
N PHE A 116 -10.10 17.78 2.29
CA PHE A 116 -11.33 17.31 1.68
C PHE A 116 -11.45 15.78 1.82
N PRO A 117 -12.57 15.28 2.38
CA PRO A 117 -12.80 13.85 2.45
C PRO A 117 -12.83 13.21 1.04
N ALA A 118 -11.94 12.25 0.79
CA ALA A 118 -11.81 11.60 -0.52
C ALA A 118 -13.14 11.00 -1.01
N PHE A 119 -13.94 10.47 -0.09
CA PHE A 119 -15.24 9.88 -0.41
C PHE A 119 -16.22 10.88 -1.04
N LEU A 120 -16.24 12.12 -0.58
CA LEU A 120 -17.11 13.17 -1.14
C LEU A 120 -16.72 13.56 -2.57
N SER A 121 -15.46 13.36 -2.93
CA SER A 121 -14.93 13.70 -4.26
C SER A 121 -15.28 12.65 -5.33
N MET A 122 -15.77 11.46 -4.96
CA MET A 122 -15.94 10.33 -5.90
C MET A 122 -16.89 10.65 -7.05
N THR A 123 -18.01 11.33 -6.78
CA THR A 123 -18.96 11.73 -7.83
C THR A 123 -18.31 12.71 -8.83
N ALA A 124 -17.55 13.68 -8.32
CA ALA A 124 -16.85 14.64 -9.18
C ALA A 124 -15.75 13.95 -10.02
N ILE A 125 -15.01 13.04 -9.41
CA ILE A 125 -13.99 12.21 -10.09
C ILE A 125 -14.65 11.40 -11.22
N TYR A 126 -15.76 10.74 -10.93
CA TYR A 126 -16.49 9.97 -11.94
C TYR A 126 -16.93 10.84 -13.12
N ILE A 127 -17.54 11.99 -12.86
CA ILE A 127 -17.98 12.94 -13.91
C ILE A 127 -16.78 13.42 -14.73
N LEU A 128 -15.67 13.73 -14.09
CA LEU A 128 -14.45 14.18 -14.76
C LEU A 128 -13.89 13.09 -15.67
N LEU A 129 -13.72 11.87 -15.16
CA LEU A 129 -13.23 10.73 -15.93
C LEU A 129 -14.18 10.37 -17.09
N SER A 130 -15.49 10.46 -16.86
CA SER A 130 -16.49 10.24 -17.91
C SER A 130 -16.34 11.24 -19.06
N LYS A 131 -16.17 12.52 -18.73
CA LYS A 131 -15.94 13.57 -19.76
C LYS A 131 -14.61 13.40 -20.50
N MET A 132 -13.60 12.81 -19.85
CA MET A 132 -12.30 12.52 -20.45
C MET A 132 -12.28 11.21 -21.24
N GLY A 133 -13.36 10.41 -21.23
CA GLY A 133 -13.39 9.08 -21.85
C GLY A 133 -12.52 8.05 -21.13
N LEU A 134 -12.24 8.24 -19.84
CA LEU A 134 -11.37 7.40 -19.04
C LEU A 134 -12.11 6.40 -18.13
N ILE A 135 -13.45 6.38 -18.17
CA ILE A 135 -14.25 5.35 -17.52
C ILE A 135 -13.97 4.00 -18.20
N ASP A 136 -13.94 2.96 -17.42
CA ASP A 136 -13.61 1.59 -17.83
C ASP A 136 -12.20 1.45 -18.43
N THR A 137 -11.24 2.23 -17.90
CA THR A 137 -9.83 2.13 -18.31
C THR A 137 -8.89 2.06 -17.10
N TYR A 138 -7.82 1.29 -17.23
CA TYR A 138 -6.74 1.27 -16.21
C TYR A 138 -6.05 2.64 -16.10
N ALA A 139 -5.96 3.39 -17.20
CA ALA A 139 -5.39 4.74 -17.19
C ALA A 139 -6.20 5.69 -16.31
N GLY A 140 -7.54 5.62 -16.37
CA GLY A 140 -8.41 6.41 -15.49
C GLY A 140 -8.20 6.08 -14.02
N LEU A 141 -8.13 4.80 -13.68
CA LEU A 141 -7.91 4.36 -12.31
C LEU A 141 -6.52 4.75 -11.80
N LEU A 142 -5.46 4.55 -12.61
CA LEU A 142 -4.10 4.96 -12.27
C LEU A 142 -3.98 6.49 -12.09
N PHE A 143 -4.65 7.26 -12.94
CA PHE A 143 -4.69 8.72 -12.80
C PHE A 143 -5.22 9.13 -11.43
N VAL A 144 -6.32 8.51 -10.97
CA VAL A 144 -6.90 8.80 -9.64
C VAL A 144 -5.97 8.34 -8.50
N TYR A 145 -5.40 7.14 -8.59
CA TYR A 145 -4.50 6.62 -7.57
C TYR A 145 -3.25 7.51 -7.40
N VAL A 146 -2.58 7.81 -8.50
CA VAL A 146 -1.38 8.64 -8.47
C VAL A 146 -1.72 10.03 -7.92
N THR A 147 -2.69 10.73 -8.54
CA THR A 147 -3.01 12.11 -8.14
C THR A 147 -3.54 12.22 -6.72
N GLY A 148 -4.31 11.23 -6.25
CA GLY A 148 -4.84 11.19 -4.89
C GLY A 148 -3.77 11.02 -3.82
N SER A 149 -2.68 10.31 -4.11
CA SER A 149 -1.59 10.07 -3.16
C SER A 149 -0.53 11.19 -3.17
N LEU A 150 -0.38 11.93 -4.28
CA LEU A 150 0.68 12.93 -4.48
C LEU A 150 0.80 13.95 -3.34
N PRO A 151 -0.29 14.57 -2.86
CA PRO A 151 -0.19 15.63 -1.89
C PRO A 151 0.55 15.20 -0.62
N PHE A 152 0.16 14.08 -0.02
CA PHE A 152 0.79 13.54 1.17
C PHE A 152 2.23 13.09 0.91
N MET A 153 2.43 12.33 -0.17
CA MET A 153 3.73 11.75 -0.47
C MET A 153 4.79 12.81 -0.81
N ILE A 154 4.42 13.88 -1.52
CA ILE A 154 5.34 14.98 -1.81
C ILE A 154 5.80 15.67 -0.52
N TRP A 155 4.88 15.94 0.42
CA TRP A 155 5.24 16.53 1.70
C TRP A 155 6.17 15.64 2.51
N LEU A 156 5.87 14.36 2.56
CA LEU A 156 6.66 13.38 3.30
C LEU A 156 8.09 13.26 2.74
N VAL A 157 8.21 13.07 1.43
CA VAL A 157 9.52 12.91 0.77
C VAL A 157 10.30 14.22 0.77
N LYS A 158 9.63 15.36 0.56
CA LYS A 158 10.27 16.67 0.69
C LYS A 158 10.84 16.89 2.09
N GLY A 159 10.10 16.56 3.14
CA GLY A 159 10.60 16.66 4.51
C GLY A 159 11.86 15.83 4.74
N TYR A 160 11.93 14.65 4.14
CA TYR A 160 13.12 13.81 4.19
C TYR A 160 14.29 14.44 3.40
N PHE A 161 14.04 14.95 2.19
CA PHE A 161 15.06 15.62 1.38
C PHE A 161 15.60 16.88 2.06
N ASP A 162 14.75 17.65 2.74
CA ASP A 162 15.18 18.84 3.49
C ASP A 162 16.12 18.50 4.66
N ALA A 163 16.05 17.28 5.20
CA ALA A 163 16.95 16.82 6.24
C ALA A 163 18.36 16.42 5.71
N ILE A 164 18.49 16.22 4.40
CA ILE A 164 19.79 15.94 3.78
C ILE A 164 20.57 17.27 3.63
N PRO A 165 21.79 17.38 4.18
CA PRO A 165 22.57 18.62 4.15
C PRO A 165 22.82 19.15 2.74
N THR A 166 22.54 20.42 2.49
CA THR A 166 22.77 21.07 1.19
C THR A 166 24.24 21.20 0.83
N SER A 167 25.14 21.09 1.80
CA SER A 167 26.57 21.07 1.57
C SER A 167 27.04 19.94 0.64
N LEU A 168 26.30 18.81 0.62
CA LEU A 168 26.56 17.72 -0.33
C LEU A 168 26.27 18.14 -1.77
N ASP A 169 25.17 18.87 -1.98
CA ASP A 169 24.81 19.41 -3.29
C ASP A 169 25.83 20.46 -3.75
N GLU A 170 26.32 21.29 -2.81
CA GLU A 170 27.31 22.35 -3.09
C GLU A 170 28.68 21.76 -3.44
N ALA A 171 29.13 20.76 -2.69
CA ALA A 171 30.36 20.03 -2.99
C ALA A 171 30.35 19.40 -4.40
N ALA A 172 29.24 18.71 -4.72
CA ALA A 172 29.06 18.09 -6.02
C ALA A 172 29.03 19.11 -7.16
N LYS A 173 28.50 20.33 -6.95
CA LYS A 173 28.52 21.40 -7.94
C LYS A 173 29.91 21.91 -8.18
N ILE A 174 30.79 21.99 -7.15
CA ILE A 174 32.18 22.36 -7.27
C ILE A 174 32.92 21.32 -8.14
N ASP A 175 32.56 20.04 -7.98
CA ASP A 175 33.09 18.93 -8.79
C ASP A 175 32.48 18.87 -10.21
N GLY A 176 31.63 19.84 -10.58
CA GLY A 176 31.00 19.93 -11.90
C GLY A 176 29.74 19.14 -12.11
N ALA A 177 29.15 18.57 -11.05
CA ALA A 177 27.92 17.80 -11.18
C ALA A 177 26.71 18.67 -11.54
N GLY A 178 25.94 18.23 -12.54
CA GLY A 178 24.66 18.83 -12.89
C GLY A 178 23.53 18.44 -11.92
N HIS A 179 22.42 19.14 -12.02
CA HIS A 179 21.26 18.89 -11.14
C HIS A 179 20.74 17.47 -11.20
N MET A 180 20.74 16.83 -12.37
CA MET A 180 20.28 15.45 -12.53
C MET A 180 21.25 14.46 -11.87
N THR A 181 22.56 14.70 -11.96
CA THR A 181 23.58 13.91 -11.28
C THR A 181 23.40 13.99 -9.76
N ILE A 182 23.25 15.21 -9.22
CA ILE A 182 22.97 15.42 -7.80
C ILE A 182 21.69 14.65 -7.36
N PHE A 183 20.64 14.74 -8.16
CA PHE A 183 19.38 14.01 -7.87
C PHE A 183 19.58 12.51 -7.86
N LEU A 184 20.16 11.94 -8.94
CA LEU A 184 20.24 10.49 -9.14
C LEU A 184 21.33 9.85 -8.28
N GLU A 185 22.49 10.49 -8.12
CA GLU A 185 23.67 9.88 -7.52
C GLU A 185 23.87 10.25 -6.04
N ILE A 186 23.25 11.35 -5.57
CA ILE A 186 23.39 11.79 -4.18
C ILE A 186 22.07 11.68 -3.44
N ILE A 187 21.03 12.38 -3.91
CA ILE A 187 19.78 12.51 -3.17
C ILE A 187 19.01 11.19 -3.14
N LEU A 188 18.80 10.53 -4.28
CA LEU A 188 18.03 9.27 -4.34
C LEU A 188 18.66 8.14 -3.51
N PRO A 189 19.98 7.88 -3.56
CA PRO A 189 20.61 6.86 -2.72
C PRO A 189 20.47 7.15 -1.23
N LEU A 190 20.64 8.40 -0.79
CA LEU A 190 20.46 8.80 0.60
C LEU A 190 19.02 8.72 1.06
N ALA A 191 18.08 8.94 0.15
CA ALA A 191 16.64 8.90 0.42
C ALA A 191 16.03 7.50 0.27
N LYS A 192 16.81 6.47 0.00
CA LYS A 192 16.33 5.10 -0.20
C LYS A 192 15.28 4.64 0.83
N PRO A 193 15.43 4.91 2.16
CA PRO A 193 14.43 4.48 3.13
C PRO A 193 13.04 5.04 2.88
N ILE A 194 12.94 6.35 2.62
CA ILE A 194 11.63 6.98 2.38
C ILE A 194 11.05 6.59 1.02
N LEU A 195 11.90 6.36 0.02
CA LEU A 195 11.44 5.90 -1.31
C LEU A 195 10.88 4.47 -1.26
N VAL A 196 11.49 3.60 -0.47
CA VAL A 196 10.97 2.26 -0.19
C VAL A 196 9.60 2.34 0.46
N PHE A 197 9.40 3.24 1.42
CA PHE A 197 8.09 3.46 2.04
C PHE A 197 7.05 3.92 1.02
N VAL A 198 7.37 4.93 0.20
CA VAL A 198 6.48 5.41 -0.89
C VAL A 198 6.13 4.27 -1.84
N GLY A 199 7.11 3.49 -2.27
CA GLY A 199 6.90 2.34 -3.14
C GLY A 199 5.97 1.30 -2.53
N LEU A 200 6.21 0.94 -1.27
CA LEU A 200 5.38 -0.03 -0.54
C LEU A 200 3.92 0.42 -0.44
N VAL A 201 3.68 1.66 -0.01
CA VAL A 201 2.33 2.21 0.14
C VAL A 201 1.62 2.30 -1.21
N SER A 202 2.31 2.80 -2.24
CA SER A 202 1.74 2.92 -3.58
C SER A 202 1.45 1.56 -4.24
N PHE A 203 2.26 0.53 -3.95
CA PHE A 203 2.01 -0.84 -4.41
C PHE A 203 0.83 -1.47 -3.68
N THR A 204 0.72 -1.27 -2.37
CA THR A 204 -0.31 -1.93 -1.55
C THR A 204 -1.70 -1.35 -1.77
N GLY A 205 -1.81 -0.04 -2.08
CA GLY A 205 -3.09 0.66 -2.25
C GLY A 205 -4.09 -0.07 -3.16
N PRO A 206 -3.74 -0.38 -4.42
CA PRO A 206 -4.64 -1.05 -5.36
C PRO A 206 -5.11 -2.45 -4.93
N TRP A 207 -4.36 -3.16 -4.08
CA TRP A 207 -4.75 -4.48 -3.56
C TRP A 207 -5.87 -4.40 -2.53
N MET A 208 -5.96 -3.26 -1.81
CA MET A 208 -6.91 -3.05 -0.73
C MET A 208 -8.13 -2.25 -1.16
N ASP A 209 -8.08 -1.60 -2.33
CA ASP A 209 -9.15 -0.72 -2.77
C ASP A 209 -10.21 -1.50 -3.57
N PHE A 210 -11.42 -1.45 -3.03
CA PHE A 210 -12.63 -1.96 -3.67
C PHE A 210 -13.45 -0.83 -4.31
N ILE A 211 -13.44 0.37 -3.69
CA ILE A 211 -14.44 1.40 -3.96
C ILE A 211 -14.17 2.10 -5.29
N LEU A 212 -12.95 2.62 -5.49
CA LEU A 212 -12.61 3.31 -6.74
C LEU A 212 -12.64 2.39 -7.97
N PRO A 213 -12.08 1.16 -7.90
CA PRO A 213 -12.19 0.23 -9.02
C PRO A 213 -13.64 -0.10 -9.39
N THR A 214 -14.52 -0.32 -8.40
CA THR A 214 -15.95 -0.57 -8.67
C THR A 214 -16.64 0.62 -9.32
N LEU A 215 -16.24 1.84 -8.98
CA LEU A 215 -16.80 3.06 -9.57
C LEU A 215 -16.32 3.26 -11.02
N ILE A 216 -15.08 2.95 -11.33
CA ILE A 216 -14.42 3.30 -12.58
C ILE A 216 -14.46 2.16 -13.60
N LEU A 217 -14.18 0.92 -13.18
CA LEU A 217 -14.12 -0.26 -14.05
C LEU A 217 -15.51 -0.92 -14.13
N ARG A 218 -15.90 -1.32 -15.34
CA ARG A 218 -17.22 -1.91 -15.60
C ARG A 218 -17.15 -3.25 -16.30
N SER A 219 -16.14 -3.43 -17.15
CA SER A 219 -15.91 -4.68 -17.88
C SER A 219 -15.37 -5.76 -16.94
N GLU A 220 -15.92 -6.97 -17.01
CA GLU A 220 -15.51 -8.11 -16.19
C GLU A 220 -14.02 -8.44 -16.39
N GLU A 221 -13.51 -8.30 -17.59
CA GLU A 221 -12.10 -8.56 -17.94
C GLU A 221 -11.12 -7.60 -17.25
N LYS A 222 -11.61 -6.42 -16.83
CA LYS A 222 -10.80 -5.38 -16.19
C LYS A 222 -10.92 -5.36 -14.67
N MET A 223 -11.77 -6.20 -14.11
CA MET A 223 -11.99 -6.25 -12.67
C MET A 223 -10.68 -6.46 -11.92
N THR A 224 -10.59 -5.77 -10.77
CA THR A 224 -9.50 -6.00 -9.82
C THR A 224 -9.84 -7.16 -8.89
N LEU A 225 -8.81 -7.69 -8.24
CA LEU A 225 -8.96 -8.79 -7.31
C LEU A 225 -9.91 -8.44 -6.15
N ALA A 226 -9.83 -7.20 -5.64
CA ALA A 226 -10.72 -6.75 -4.58
C ALA A 226 -12.20 -6.79 -5.00
N ILE A 227 -12.53 -6.37 -6.22
CA ILE A 227 -13.90 -6.45 -6.75
C ILE A 227 -14.34 -7.92 -6.86
N GLY A 228 -13.51 -8.76 -7.47
CA GLY A 228 -13.83 -10.16 -7.69
C GLY A 228 -14.04 -10.94 -6.38
N ILE A 229 -13.13 -10.81 -5.43
CA ILE A 229 -13.24 -11.46 -4.12
C ILE A 229 -14.48 -10.97 -3.36
N PHE A 230 -14.77 -9.66 -3.39
CA PHE A 230 -15.93 -9.09 -2.72
C PHE A 230 -17.27 -9.59 -3.32
N SER A 231 -17.32 -9.84 -4.63
CA SER A 231 -18.50 -10.36 -5.29
C SER A 231 -18.95 -11.73 -4.72
N TRP A 232 -17.99 -12.56 -4.30
CA TRP A 232 -18.29 -13.87 -3.70
C TRP A 232 -18.98 -13.77 -2.34
N ILE A 233 -18.67 -12.72 -1.55
CA ILE A 233 -19.31 -12.50 -0.25
C ILE A 233 -20.65 -11.83 -0.42
N SER A 234 -20.81 -10.92 -1.38
CA SER A 234 -22.04 -10.16 -1.57
C SER A 234 -23.17 -10.98 -2.20
N SER A 235 -22.84 -11.97 -3.03
CA SER A 235 -23.85 -12.80 -3.71
C SER A 235 -24.36 -13.99 -2.88
N ASN A 236 -23.49 -14.68 -2.13
CA ASN A 236 -23.84 -15.85 -1.31
C ASN A 236 -22.77 -16.09 -0.23
N SER A 237 -22.77 -15.24 0.78
CA SER A 237 -21.70 -15.18 1.78
C SER A 237 -21.46 -16.49 2.55
N ALA A 238 -22.47 -17.34 2.71
CA ALA A 238 -22.34 -18.61 3.42
C ALA A 238 -21.71 -19.72 2.56
N GLU A 239 -21.90 -19.70 1.25
CA GLU A 239 -21.49 -20.79 0.35
C GLU A 239 -20.08 -20.60 -0.24
N ASN A 240 -19.54 -19.37 -0.27
CA ASN A 240 -18.27 -19.06 -0.90
C ASN A 240 -17.17 -18.61 0.07
N PHE A 241 -17.39 -18.79 1.38
CA PHE A 241 -16.46 -18.27 2.38
C PHE A 241 -15.07 -18.91 2.32
N THR A 242 -14.98 -20.21 2.11
CA THR A 242 -13.69 -20.92 2.01
C THR A 242 -12.93 -20.53 0.75
N LEU A 243 -13.64 -20.32 -0.37
CA LEU A 243 -13.07 -19.81 -1.62
C LEU A 243 -12.55 -18.36 -1.43
N PHE A 244 -13.36 -17.52 -0.76
CA PHE A 244 -12.96 -16.18 -0.36
C PHE A 244 -11.71 -16.19 0.54
N ALA A 245 -11.65 -17.08 1.53
CA ALA A 245 -10.52 -17.21 2.43
C ALA A 245 -9.24 -17.61 1.68
N ALA A 246 -9.34 -18.59 0.76
CA ALA A 246 -8.23 -19.01 -0.08
C ALA A 246 -7.74 -17.88 -1.00
N GLY A 247 -8.66 -17.17 -1.65
CA GLY A 247 -8.36 -16.02 -2.50
C GLY A 247 -7.70 -14.88 -1.73
N SER A 248 -8.24 -14.56 -0.54
CA SER A 248 -7.71 -13.50 0.33
C SER A 248 -6.30 -13.80 0.85
N LEU A 249 -6.01 -15.08 1.12
CA LEU A 249 -4.68 -15.49 1.57
C LEU A 249 -3.63 -15.25 0.49
N LEU A 250 -3.96 -15.53 -0.78
CA LEU A 250 -3.06 -15.28 -1.89
C LEU A 250 -2.82 -13.77 -2.16
N VAL A 251 -3.77 -12.89 -1.79
CA VAL A 251 -3.58 -11.43 -1.83
C VAL A 251 -2.43 -11.00 -0.92
N ALA A 252 -2.31 -11.64 0.24
CA ALA A 252 -1.27 -11.30 1.21
C ALA A 252 0.14 -11.62 0.71
N VAL A 253 0.29 -12.57 -0.21
CA VAL A 253 1.62 -13.05 -0.66
C VAL A 253 2.49 -11.95 -1.27
N PRO A 254 2.09 -11.21 -2.33
CA PRO A 254 2.94 -10.20 -2.94
C PRO A 254 3.24 -9.05 -1.99
N ILE A 255 2.28 -8.66 -1.16
CA ILE A 255 2.44 -7.59 -0.17
C ILE A 255 3.45 -8.01 0.89
N THR A 256 3.31 -9.22 1.43
CA THR A 256 4.22 -9.75 2.45
C THR A 256 5.64 -9.92 1.89
N LEU A 257 5.79 -10.46 0.68
CA LEU A 257 7.09 -10.60 0.04
C LEU A 257 7.77 -9.23 -0.16
N LEU A 258 7.03 -8.24 -0.64
CA LEU A 258 7.55 -6.88 -0.80
C LEU A 258 7.94 -6.27 0.55
N PHE A 259 7.10 -6.42 1.58
CA PHE A 259 7.38 -5.93 2.93
C PHE A 259 8.64 -6.59 3.51
N VAL A 260 8.75 -7.92 3.48
CA VAL A 260 9.91 -8.65 4.01
C VAL A 260 11.19 -8.25 3.28
N ALA A 261 11.14 -8.07 1.95
CA ALA A 261 12.29 -7.63 1.16
C ALA A 261 12.75 -6.20 1.52
N THR A 262 11.82 -5.35 1.96
CA THR A 262 12.07 -3.91 2.13
C THR A 262 12.12 -3.45 3.59
N GLN A 263 11.65 -4.23 4.57
CA GLN A 263 11.51 -3.85 5.98
C GLN A 263 12.79 -3.29 6.62
N LYS A 264 13.96 -3.85 6.27
CA LYS A 264 15.26 -3.38 6.79
C LYS A 264 15.56 -1.92 6.42
N HIS A 265 15.08 -1.45 5.27
CA HIS A 265 15.28 -0.07 4.83
C HIS A 265 14.34 0.90 5.55
N ILE A 266 13.12 0.44 5.86
CA ILE A 266 12.12 1.23 6.58
C ILE A 266 12.57 1.46 8.03
N THR A 267 13.00 0.39 8.72
CA THR A 267 13.43 0.48 10.13
C THR A 267 14.66 1.37 10.31
N THR A 268 15.65 1.28 9.43
CA THR A 268 16.85 2.12 9.50
C THR A 268 16.53 3.61 9.30
N GLY A 269 15.60 3.93 8.39
CA GLY A 269 15.21 5.31 8.11
C GLY A 269 14.42 5.97 9.24
N LEU A 270 13.57 5.21 9.92
CA LEU A 270 12.78 5.73 11.06
C LEU A 270 13.67 6.01 12.27
N VAL A 271 14.66 5.17 12.54
CA VAL A 271 15.58 5.35 13.67
C VAL A 271 16.51 6.55 13.46
N SER A 272 17.05 6.75 12.26
CA SER A 272 17.91 7.90 11.96
C SER A 272 17.18 9.25 11.98
N GLY A 273 15.86 9.26 11.77
CA GLY A 273 15.03 10.46 11.92
C GLY A 273 14.62 10.80 13.35
N ALA A 274 14.65 9.80 14.25
CA ALA A 274 14.26 9.96 15.65
C ALA A 274 15.42 10.36 16.58
N VAL A 275 16.66 10.12 16.19
CA VAL A 275 17.86 10.50 16.95
C VAL A 275 18.37 11.83 16.39
N LYS A 276 17.70 12.92 16.78
CA LYS A 276 18.31 14.27 16.76
C LYS A 276 18.81 14.53 18.18
N GLU A 277 20.09 14.31 18.42
CA GLU A 277 20.81 15.02 19.47
C GLU A 277 21.06 16.45 19.04
#